data_1cd23d142951d1f8452777c5bb215f3e
#
_entry.id   1cd23d142951d1f8452777c5bb215f3e
#
_cell.length_a   1.000
_cell.length_b   1.000
_cell.length_c   1.000
_cell.angle_alpha   90.00
_cell.angle_beta   90.00
_cell.angle_gamma   90.00
#
_symmetry.space_group_name_H-M   'P 1'
#
loop_
_entity.id
_entity.type
_entity.pdbx_description
1 polymer ?
#
loop_
_entity_poly.entity_id
_entity_poly.type
_entity_poly.pdbx_seq_one_letter_code
_entity_poly.pdbx_strand_id
1 'polypeptide(L)'
;MGMTMTQKILAKHAKLNEVKKGQLIEADLDVVLGNDITSPVAIREFEKLGIEDVYDKTKVVMVLDHFTPNKDIKSAEQCKFTRSFAKSKGVVNFFDVGDMGIEHVLLPEKGIVTAGDVIIGADSHTCTYGALGAFSTGVGSTDMGAGMATGKCWFKVPGAIKFVLKNKPNKWISGKDIILHIIGEIGVDGALYKSMEFCGDGVEYLSMDDRFTICNMAIEAGAKNGIFPVDDKTMEYINSHKCSTMTKDVNIYEADEDAVYDEVYEIDLAELKETVAFPHLPENTRTVDEIDKDIKIDQVVIGSCTNGRISDLEVVAEIMKGKKVADGVRVMIFPGTQKVYLEAIEKGYITTFIEAGAAVSTPTCGPCLGGHMGILAAGEKSISTTNRNFVRSEEH
;
A
#
# COMPACT_ATOMS: atom_id res chain seq x y z
N MET A 1 -24.85 6.81 19.47
CA MET A 1 -23.71 5.86 19.55
C MET A 1 -22.62 6.47 18.68
N GLY A 2 -21.46 6.71 19.24
CA GLY A 2 -20.39 7.36 18.52
C GLY A 2 -19.88 6.55 17.34
N MET A 3 -19.38 7.24 16.34
CA MET A 3 -18.86 6.65 15.10
C MET A 3 -17.33 6.65 15.12
N THR A 4 -16.73 5.61 14.53
CA THR A 4 -15.29 5.52 14.25
C THR A 4 -14.92 6.45 13.07
N MET A 5 -13.62 6.68 12.83
CA MET A 5 -13.17 7.49 11.69
C MET A 5 -13.73 6.94 10.36
N THR A 6 -13.59 5.64 10.14
CA THR A 6 -14.10 4.98 8.93
C THR A 6 -15.60 5.14 8.77
N GLN A 7 -16.38 5.01 9.85
CA GLN A 7 -17.83 5.20 9.80
C GLN A 7 -18.22 6.62 9.43
N LYS A 8 -17.53 7.64 9.94
CA LYS A 8 -17.78 9.06 9.60
C LYS A 8 -17.50 9.36 8.13
N ILE A 9 -16.39 8.85 7.60
CA ILE A 9 -16.04 8.99 6.17
C ILE A 9 -17.14 8.36 5.31
N LEU A 10 -17.51 7.11 5.59
CA LEU A 10 -18.54 6.38 4.85
C LEU A 10 -19.91 7.03 4.97
N ALA A 11 -20.32 7.52 6.14
CA ALA A 11 -21.58 8.22 6.34
C ALA A 11 -21.67 9.48 5.45
N LYS A 12 -20.56 10.26 5.40
CA LYS A 12 -20.50 11.46 4.58
C LYS A 12 -20.69 11.15 3.09
N HIS A 13 -20.01 10.14 2.59
CA HIS A 13 -20.06 9.75 1.16
C HIS A 13 -21.36 9.03 0.80
N ALA A 14 -22.02 8.40 1.77
CA ALA A 14 -23.38 7.85 1.62
C ALA A 14 -24.47 8.90 1.78
N LYS A 15 -24.13 10.16 2.09
CA LYS A 15 -25.09 11.25 2.37
C LYS A 15 -26.01 10.92 3.53
N LEU A 16 -25.51 10.20 4.53
CA LEU A 16 -26.20 9.81 5.76
C LEU A 16 -25.62 10.59 6.96
N ASN A 17 -26.45 10.84 7.96
CA ASN A 17 -25.99 11.47 9.20
C ASN A 17 -25.19 10.51 10.07
N GLU A 18 -25.52 9.23 10.04
CA GLU A 18 -24.84 8.15 10.77
C GLU A 18 -24.92 6.84 9.99
N VAL A 19 -23.95 5.97 10.21
CA VAL A 19 -23.94 4.58 9.74
C VAL A 19 -23.57 3.63 10.88
N LYS A 20 -23.97 2.36 10.76
CA LYS A 20 -23.71 1.33 11.78
C LYS A 20 -23.00 0.14 11.16
N LYS A 21 -22.16 -0.52 11.96
CA LYS A 21 -21.52 -1.77 11.58
C LYS A 21 -22.54 -2.73 10.96
N GLY A 22 -22.18 -3.30 9.81
CA GLY A 22 -23.00 -4.25 9.07
C GLY A 22 -24.08 -3.64 8.18
N GLN A 23 -24.30 -2.32 8.23
CA GLN A 23 -25.24 -1.63 7.36
C GLN A 23 -24.73 -1.65 5.91
N LEU A 24 -25.62 -1.95 4.96
CA LEU A 24 -25.33 -1.81 3.54
C LEU A 24 -25.59 -0.36 3.12
N ILE A 25 -24.63 0.25 2.49
CA ILE A 25 -24.68 1.62 1.99
C ILE A 25 -24.17 1.70 0.55
N GLU A 26 -24.60 2.71 -0.18
CA GLU A 26 -23.97 3.14 -1.42
C GLU A 26 -23.23 4.44 -1.13
N ALA A 27 -21.94 4.52 -1.45
CA ALA A 27 -21.13 5.71 -1.21
C ALA A 27 -20.52 6.25 -2.52
N ASP A 28 -20.46 7.58 -2.62
CA ASP A 28 -19.76 8.27 -3.71
C ASP A 28 -18.25 8.02 -3.60
N LEU A 29 -17.56 7.92 -4.73
CA LEU A 29 -16.14 7.62 -4.82
C LEU A 29 -15.34 8.87 -5.20
N ASP A 30 -14.18 9.06 -4.56
CA ASP A 30 -13.22 10.13 -4.89
C ASP A 30 -12.12 9.66 -5.84
N VAL A 31 -11.76 8.37 -5.77
CA VAL A 31 -10.79 7.75 -6.67
C VAL A 31 -11.19 6.30 -6.98
N VAL A 32 -11.07 5.93 -8.24
CA VAL A 32 -11.17 4.55 -8.73
C VAL A 32 -9.85 4.19 -9.40
N LEU A 33 -9.10 3.25 -8.79
CA LEU A 33 -7.74 2.89 -9.18
C LEU A 33 -7.68 1.52 -9.85
N GLY A 34 -6.87 1.39 -10.89
CA GLY A 34 -6.50 0.11 -11.46
C GLY A 34 -5.10 0.10 -12.07
N ASN A 35 -4.51 -1.09 -12.15
CA ASN A 35 -3.18 -1.32 -12.67
C ASN A 35 -3.21 -2.14 -13.97
N ASP A 36 -2.05 -2.46 -14.54
CA ASP A 36 -1.92 -3.20 -15.81
C ASP A 36 -2.41 -4.65 -15.75
N ILE A 37 -2.61 -5.23 -14.56
CA ILE A 37 -3.19 -6.57 -14.39
C ILE A 37 -4.71 -6.50 -14.33
N THR A 38 -5.24 -5.58 -13.54
CA THR A 38 -6.66 -5.54 -13.15
C THR A 38 -7.50 -4.64 -14.04
N SER A 39 -6.93 -3.55 -14.56
CA SER A 39 -7.64 -2.65 -15.48
C SER A 39 -8.18 -3.33 -16.73
N PRO A 40 -7.47 -4.26 -17.40
CA PRO A 40 -8.05 -4.93 -18.56
C PRO A 40 -9.34 -5.69 -18.28
N VAL A 41 -9.47 -6.26 -17.09
CA VAL A 41 -10.70 -6.96 -16.66
C VAL A 41 -11.78 -5.95 -16.33
N ALA A 42 -11.47 -4.93 -15.55
CA ALA A 42 -12.40 -3.87 -15.18
C ALA A 42 -12.94 -3.09 -16.40
N ILE A 43 -12.09 -2.82 -17.39
CA ILE A 43 -12.49 -2.18 -18.65
C ILE A 43 -13.53 -3.02 -19.39
N ARG A 44 -13.33 -4.35 -19.49
CA ARG A 44 -14.30 -5.24 -20.11
C ARG A 44 -15.64 -5.25 -19.37
N GLU A 45 -15.62 -5.21 -18.04
CA GLU A 45 -16.85 -5.12 -17.26
C GLU A 45 -17.53 -3.75 -17.45
N PHE A 46 -16.76 -2.67 -17.50
CA PHE A 46 -17.27 -1.33 -17.83
C PHE A 46 -17.95 -1.31 -19.22
N GLU A 47 -17.32 -1.88 -20.24
CA GLU A 47 -17.84 -1.93 -21.61
C GLU A 47 -19.18 -2.69 -21.70
N LYS A 48 -19.35 -3.76 -20.90
CA LYS A 48 -20.65 -4.50 -20.83
C LYS A 48 -21.83 -3.66 -20.32
N LEU A 49 -21.55 -2.61 -19.55
CA LEU A 49 -22.61 -1.71 -19.06
C LEU A 49 -23.17 -0.80 -20.16
N GLY A 50 -22.52 -0.71 -21.32
CA GLY A 50 -22.97 0.12 -22.44
C GLY A 50 -22.90 1.63 -22.17
N ILE A 51 -22.13 2.05 -21.15
CA ILE A 51 -21.93 3.44 -20.79
C ILE A 51 -20.81 4.01 -21.65
N GLU A 52 -21.05 5.18 -22.24
CA GLU A 52 -20.11 5.77 -23.21
C GLU A 52 -18.84 6.28 -22.56
N ASP A 53 -18.91 6.99 -21.43
CA ASP A 53 -17.78 7.63 -20.77
C ASP A 53 -17.65 7.22 -19.30
N VAL A 54 -16.45 7.34 -18.73
CA VAL A 54 -16.25 7.19 -17.29
C VAL A 54 -16.91 8.35 -16.53
N TYR A 55 -17.32 8.10 -15.28
CA TYR A 55 -18.07 9.09 -14.50
C TYR A 55 -17.33 10.41 -14.29
N ASP A 56 -16.02 10.33 -14.12
CA ASP A 56 -15.13 11.49 -13.99
C ASP A 56 -13.71 11.12 -14.44
N LYS A 57 -13.23 11.81 -15.46
CA LYS A 57 -11.93 11.57 -16.11
C LYS A 57 -10.74 11.90 -15.21
N THR A 58 -10.94 12.70 -14.16
CA THR A 58 -9.91 13.07 -13.19
C THR A 58 -9.85 12.11 -12.02
N LYS A 59 -10.96 11.42 -11.71
CA LYS A 59 -11.09 10.52 -10.56
C LYS A 59 -10.82 9.04 -10.89
N VAL A 60 -10.83 8.67 -12.18
CA VAL A 60 -10.35 7.37 -12.63
C VAL A 60 -8.84 7.45 -12.82
N VAL A 61 -8.12 6.56 -12.15
CA VAL A 61 -6.66 6.49 -12.16
C VAL A 61 -6.20 5.14 -12.69
N MET A 62 -5.27 5.13 -13.61
CA MET A 62 -4.68 3.91 -14.15
C MET A 62 -3.16 4.00 -14.11
N VAL A 63 -2.52 2.99 -13.52
CA VAL A 63 -1.08 2.91 -13.34
C VAL A 63 -0.55 1.62 -13.95
N LEU A 64 0.44 1.70 -14.82
CA LEU A 64 1.10 0.52 -15.39
C LEU A 64 2.38 0.25 -14.60
N ASP A 65 2.32 -0.58 -13.56
CA ASP A 65 3.41 -0.76 -12.60
C ASP A 65 3.76 -2.21 -12.26
N HIS A 66 2.93 -3.19 -12.62
CA HIS A 66 3.17 -4.59 -12.26
C HIS A 66 4.05 -5.33 -13.29
N PHE A 67 3.79 -5.14 -14.59
CA PHE A 67 4.51 -5.78 -15.67
C PHE A 67 5.22 -4.78 -16.58
N THR A 68 5.49 -3.60 -16.07
CA THR A 68 6.17 -2.52 -16.78
C THR A 68 7.57 -2.29 -16.18
N PRO A 69 8.67 -2.29 -16.99
CA PRO A 69 8.71 -2.58 -18.43
C PRO A 69 8.23 -3.99 -18.76
N ASN A 70 7.53 -4.16 -19.89
CA ASN A 70 6.79 -5.38 -20.17
C ASN A 70 7.67 -6.63 -20.16
N LYS A 71 7.28 -7.64 -19.41
CA LYS A 71 8.01 -8.91 -19.27
C LYS A 71 7.85 -9.86 -20.45
N ASP A 72 6.74 -9.75 -21.18
CA ASP A 72 6.39 -10.60 -22.32
C ASP A 72 5.36 -9.90 -23.24
N ILE A 73 5.04 -10.54 -24.37
CA ILE A 73 4.08 -10.03 -25.36
C ILE A 73 2.68 -9.88 -24.75
N LYS A 74 2.24 -10.83 -23.91
CA LYS A 74 0.92 -10.80 -23.29
C LYS A 74 0.78 -9.59 -22.37
N SER A 75 1.78 -9.31 -21.56
CA SER A 75 1.84 -8.12 -20.69
C SER A 75 1.81 -6.83 -21.53
N ALA A 76 2.56 -6.80 -22.64
CA ALA A 76 2.56 -5.66 -23.55
C ALA A 76 1.18 -5.40 -24.18
N GLU A 77 0.45 -6.46 -24.54
CA GLU A 77 -0.93 -6.36 -25.03
C GLU A 77 -1.89 -5.83 -23.96
N GLN A 78 -1.77 -6.27 -22.70
CA GLN A 78 -2.56 -5.74 -21.58
C GLN A 78 -2.30 -4.25 -21.36
N CYS A 79 -1.04 -3.83 -21.31
CA CYS A 79 -0.67 -2.43 -21.21
C CYS A 79 -1.17 -1.60 -22.38
N LYS A 80 -1.07 -2.11 -23.62
CA LYS A 80 -1.59 -1.46 -24.82
C LYS A 80 -3.11 -1.29 -24.76
N PHE A 81 -3.84 -2.30 -24.28
CA PHE A 81 -5.29 -2.25 -24.14
C PHE A 81 -5.70 -1.17 -23.14
N THR A 82 -5.09 -1.15 -21.94
CA THR A 82 -5.33 -0.14 -20.90
C THR A 82 -4.99 1.26 -21.39
N ARG A 83 -3.84 1.44 -22.07
CA ARG A 83 -3.42 2.71 -22.68
C ARG A 83 -4.41 3.22 -23.71
N SER A 84 -4.92 2.32 -24.56
CA SER A 84 -5.90 2.67 -25.58
C SER A 84 -7.22 3.11 -24.97
N PHE A 85 -7.68 2.44 -23.92
CA PHE A 85 -8.87 2.83 -23.16
C PHE A 85 -8.68 4.21 -22.49
N ALA A 86 -7.61 4.37 -21.72
CA ALA A 86 -7.32 5.64 -21.06
C ALA A 86 -7.31 6.81 -22.03
N LYS A 87 -6.66 6.64 -23.20
CA LYS A 87 -6.64 7.65 -24.26
C LYS A 87 -8.04 7.90 -24.85
N SER A 88 -8.82 6.86 -25.13
CA SER A 88 -10.15 6.99 -25.76
C SER A 88 -11.15 7.66 -24.85
N LYS A 89 -11.05 7.44 -23.52
CA LYS A 89 -11.92 8.05 -22.51
C LYS A 89 -11.37 9.37 -21.96
N GLY A 90 -10.17 9.76 -22.34
CA GLY A 90 -9.51 10.97 -21.85
C GLY A 90 -9.21 10.94 -20.35
N VAL A 91 -8.85 9.75 -19.83
CA VAL A 91 -8.44 9.59 -18.43
C VAL A 91 -7.23 10.50 -18.18
N VAL A 92 -7.33 11.39 -17.20
CA VAL A 92 -6.33 12.42 -16.92
C VAL A 92 -5.15 11.84 -16.13
N ASN A 93 -5.47 11.01 -15.14
CA ASN A 93 -4.47 10.39 -14.26
C ASN A 93 -4.10 8.99 -14.78
N PHE A 94 -3.33 8.98 -15.87
CA PHE A 94 -2.79 7.76 -16.48
C PHE A 94 -1.26 7.79 -16.43
N PHE A 95 -0.65 6.77 -15.83
CA PHE A 95 0.80 6.69 -15.59
C PHE A 95 1.39 5.45 -16.27
N ASP A 96 2.41 5.68 -17.08
CA ASP A 96 3.10 4.68 -17.91
C ASP A 96 4.62 4.91 -17.84
N VAL A 97 5.40 4.19 -18.62
CA VAL A 97 6.85 4.38 -18.76
C VAL A 97 7.17 5.86 -19.03
N GLY A 98 8.04 6.43 -18.23
CA GLY A 98 8.41 7.85 -18.28
C GLY A 98 7.86 8.67 -17.10
N ASP A 99 6.75 8.27 -16.51
CA ASP A 99 6.18 8.83 -15.27
C ASP A 99 5.69 7.68 -14.36
N MET A 100 6.46 6.59 -14.35
CA MET A 100 6.07 5.36 -13.66
C MET A 100 6.39 5.41 -12.17
N GLY A 101 5.62 4.67 -11.42
CA GLY A 101 5.81 4.41 -10.01
C GLY A 101 4.85 3.33 -9.56
N ILE A 102 5.15 2.68 -8.46
CA ILE A 102 4.24 1.72 -7.85
C ILE A 102 3.02 2.49 -7.33
N GLU A 103 1.82 2.10 -7.74
CA GLU A 103 0.58 2.87 -7.55
C GLU A 103 0.38 3.37 -6.12
N HIS A 104 0.69 2.54 -5.11
CA HIS A 104 0.51 2.90 -3.69
C HIS A 104 1.61 3.83 -3.13
N VAL A 105 2.67 4.09 -3.86
CA VAL A 105 3.65 5.15 -3.58
C VAL A 105 3.37 6.36 -4.45
N LEU A 106 3.01 6.14 -5.72
CA LEU A 106 2.82 7.17 -6.72
C LEU A 106 1.62 8.08 -6.42
N LEU A 107 0.46 7.52 -6.05
CA LEU A 107 -0.74 8.33 -5.84
C LEU A 107 -0.61 9.33 -4.68
N PRO A 108 -0.09 8.96 -3.50
CA PRO A 108 0.24 9.90 -2.45
C PRO A 108 1.26 10.96 -2.90
N GLU A 109 2.33 10.55 -3.60
CA GLU A 109 3.37 11.44 -4.11
C GLU A 109 2.83 12.49 -5.12
N LYS A 110 1.84 12.10 -5.92
CA LYS A 110 1.16 13.00 -6.87
C LYS A 110 0.02 13.81 -6.23
N GLY A 111 -0.28 13.61 -4.95
CA GLY A 111 -1.39 14.27 -4.25
C GLY A 111 -2.78 13.90 -4.78
N ILE A 112 -2.91 12.75 -5.44
CA ILE A 112 -4.18 12.27 -6.02
C ILE A 112 -5.13 11.79 -4.93
N VAL A 113 -4.60 11.34 -3.81
CA VAL A 113 -5.33 10.86 -2.63
C VAL A 113 -5.08 11.79 -1.44
N THR A 114 -6.11 12.02 -0.62
CA THR A 114 -6.02 12.93 0.53
C THR A 114 -6.93 12.48 1.68
N ALA A 115 -6.88 13.20 2.80
CA ALA A 115 -7.68 12.92 3.97
C ALA A 115 -9.18 13.02 3.68
N GLY A 116 -9.92 12.03 4.17
CA GLY A 116 -11.38 11.96 4.04
C GLY A 116 -11.89 11.40 2.72
N ASP A 117 -11.02 11.08 1.77
CA ASP A 117 -11.42 10.42 0.51
C ASP A 117 -11.99 9.02 0.73
N VAL A 118 -12.91 8.60 -0.15
CA VAL A 118 -13.33 7.20 -0.34
C VAL A 118 -12.73 6.68 -1.64
N ILE A 119 -11.84 5.69 -1.51
CA ILE A 119 -11.02 5.18 -2.60
C ILE A 119 -11.24 3.68 -2.77
N ILE A 120 -11.53 3.25 -3.98
CA ILE A 120 -11.48 1.83 -4.34
C ILE A 120 -10.38 1.58 -5.37
N GLY A 121 -9.74 0.44 -5.26
CA GLY A 121 -8.78 -0.04 -6.26
C GLY A 121 -8.93 -1.53 -6.49
N ALA A 122 -8.70 -1.95 -7.73
CA ALA A 122 -8.65 -3.39 -8.02
C ALA A 122 -7.29 -4.00 -7.65
N ASP A 123 -6.71 -3.51 -6.58
CA ASP A 123 -5.53 -4.04 -5.91
C ASP A 123 -5.78 -4.15 -4.40
N SER A 124 -5.32 -5.23 -3.79
CA SER A 124 -5.57 -5.49 -2.37
C SER A 124 -4.90 -4.48 -1.45
N HIS A 125 -3.73 -3.91 -1.83
CA HIS A 125 -3.01 -2.92 -1.03
C HIS A 125 -3.52 -1.48 -1.19
N THR A 126 -4.66 -1.28 -1.86
CA THR A 126 -5.36 0.02 -1.89
C THR A 126 -5.63 0.58 -0.49
N CYS A 127 -5.65 -0.25 0.55
CA CYS A 127 -5.76 0.16 1.96
C CYS A 127 -4.64 1.12 2.43
N THR A 128 -3.53 1.23 1.70
CA THR A 128 -2.37 2.09 2.00
C THR A 128 -2.74 3.54 2.30
N TYR A 129 -3.73 4.09 1.63
CA TYR A 129 -4.05 5.53 1.72
C TYR A 129 -4.75 5.93 3.02
N GLY A 130 -5.13 4.98 3.86
CA GLY A 130 -5.57 5.25 5.22
C GLY A 130 -4.50 5.91 6.10
N ALA A 131 -3.23 5.83 5.71
CA ALA A 131 -2.15 6.62 6.32
C ALA A 131 -2.37 8.14 6.23
N LEU A 132 -3.14 8.59 5.25
CA LEU A 132 -3.56 9.99 5.07
C LEU A 132 -4.92 10.29 5.73
N GLY A 133 -5.54 9.34 6.42
CA GLY A 133 -6.88 9.51 6.98
C GLY A 133 -8.00 9.32 5.95
N ALA A 134 -7.79 8.52 4.90
CA ALA A 134 -8.79 8.15 3.90
C ALA A 134 -9.40 6.77 4.22
N PHE A 135 -10.64 6.54 3.80
CA PHE A 135 -11.16 5.17 3.67
C PHE A 135 -10.79 4.63 2.31
N SER A 136 -9.86 3.71 2.27
CA SER A 136 -9.36 3.13 1.03
C SER A 136 -9.33 1.61 1.13
N THR A 137 -9.81 0.91 0.09
CA THR A 137 -9.95 -0.54 0.15
C THR A 137 -9.85 -1.20 -1.22
N GLY A 138 -9.29 -2.41 -1.21
CA GLY A 138 -9.29 -3.28 -2.39
C GLY A 138 -10.68 -3.83 -2.70
N VAL A 139 -11.01 -3.89 -4.00
CA VAL A 139 -12.26 -4.46 -4.54
C VAL A 139 -11.96 -5.34 -5.75
N GLY A 140 -12.96 -6.11 -6.19
CA GLY A 140 -12.86 -6.88 -7.43
C GLY A 140 -12.85 -5.99 -8.69
N SER A 141 -12.29 -6.51 -9.78
CA SER A 141 -12.27 -5.79 -11.06
C SER A 141 -13.69 -5.46 -11.57
N THR A 142 -14.70 -6.24 -11.22
CA THR A 142 -16.10 -5.97 -11.55
C THR A 142 -16.61 -4.72 -10.82
N ASP A 143 -16.31 -4.61 -9.52
CA ASP A 143 -16.68 -3.42 -8.73
C ASP A 143 -15.93 -2.17 -9.20
N MET A 144 -14.65 -2.34 -9.59
CA MET A 144 -13.89 -1.26 -10.22
C MET A 144 -14.56 -0.80 -11.51
N GLY A 145 -14.97 -1.74 -12.39
CA GLY A 145 -15.68 -1.42 -13.64
C GLY A 145 -16.98 -0.66 -13.41
N ALA A 146 -17.78 -1.09 -12.43
CA ALA A 146 -18.99 -0.38 -12.00
C ALA A 146 -18.68 1.00 -11.40
N GLY A 147 -17.61 1.10 -10.58
CA GLY A 147 -17.14 2.35 -10.00
C GLY A 147 -16.69 3.36 -11.07
N MET A 148 -15.97 2.91 -12.11
CA MET A 148 -15.60 3.75 -13.25
C MET A 148 -16.82 4.31 -14.00
N ALA A 149 -17.91 3.54 -14.05
CA ALA A 149 -19.12 3.92 -14.75
C ALA A 149 -20.01 4.88 -13.93
N THR A 150 -20.13 4.65 -12.64
CA THR A 150 -21.14 5.28 -11.78
C THR A 150 -20.60 6.30 -10.78
N GLY A 151 -19.30 6.24 -10.47
CA GLY A 151 -18.69 7.02 -9.39
C GLY A 151 -19.14 6.56 -7.99
N LYS A 152 -19.67 5.33 -7.87
CA LYS A 152 -20.22 4.80 -6.63
C LYS A 152 -19.82 3.36 -6.39
N CYS A 153 -19.82 2.97 -5.12
CA CYS A 153 -19.63 1.58 -4.71
C CYS A 153 -20.52 1.23 -3.51
N TRP A 154 -20.91 -0.03 -3.46
CA TRP A 154 -21.60 -0.60 -2.32
C TRP A 154 -20.62 -1.06 -1.25
N PHE A 155 -20.91 -0.70 -0.01
CA PHE A 155 -20.14 -1.17 1.14
C PHE A 155 -21.07 -1.74 2.22
N LYS A 156 -20.67 -2.85 2.80
CA LYS A 156 -21.13 -3.22 4.13
C LYS A 156 -20.22 -2.49 5.10
N VAL A 157 -20.77 -1.58 5.91
CA VAL A 157 -19.97 -0.80 6.87
C VAL A 157 -19.16 -1.75 7.77
N PRO A 158 -17.81 -1.68 7.78
CA PRO A 158 -17.00 -2.57 8.59
C PRO A 158 -17.15 -2.29 10.08
N GLY A 159 -16.88 -3.29 10.91
CA GLY A 159 -16.52 -3.08 12.30
C GLY A 159 -15.13 -2.45 12.41
N ALA A 160 -14.67 -2.15 13.61
CA ALA A 160 -13.35 -1.59 13.81
C ALA A 160 -12.63 -2.23 14.99
N ILE A 161 -11.30 -2.35 14.84
CA ILE A 161 -10.37 -2.68 15.92
C ILE A 161 -9.54 -1.41 16.20
N LYS A 162 -9.36 -1.09 17.47
CA LYS A 162 -8.55 0.05 17.90
C LYS A 162 -7.18 -0.44 18.36
N PHE A 163 -6.12 0.12 17.77
CA PHE A 163 -4.73 -0.11 18.18
C PHE A 163 -4.19 1.16 18.85
N VAL A 164 -3.93 1.08 20.13
CA VAL A 164 -3.36 2.18 20.93
C VAL A 164 -1.84 1.99 20.98
N LEU A 165 -1.14 2.75 20.16
CA LEU A 165 0.32 2.74 20.11
C LEU A 165 0.87 3.64 21.21
N LYS A 166 1.76 3.11 22.04
CA LYS A 166 2.33 3.81 23.20
C LYS A 166 3.83 3.96 23.06
N ASN A 167 4.37 5.01 23.62
CA ASN A 167 5.79 5.27 23.74
C ASN A 167 6.52 5.43 22.37
N LYS A 168 7.80 5.72 22.45
CA LYS A 168 8.67 5.88 21.29
C LYS A 168 9.32 4.54 20.92
N PRO A 169 9.32 4.13 19.63
CA PRO A 169 10.02 2.94 19.20
C PRO A 169 11.53 3.06 19.37
N ASN A 170 12.20 1.93 19.62
CA ASN A 170 13.64 1.84 19.63
C ASN A 170 14.25 2.09 18.25
N LYS A 171 15.56 2.39 18.21
CA LYS A 171 16.30 2.48 16.96
C LYS A 171 16.14 1.17 16.16
N TRP A 172 15.94 1.27 14.87
CA TRP A 172 15.71 0.19 13.91
C TRP A 172 14.30 -0.40 13.88
N ILE A 173 13.43 -0.08 14.84
CA ILE A 173 12.00 -0.45 14.77
C ILE A 173 11.30 0.52 13.83
N SER A 174 10.68 -0.03 12.80
CA SER A 174 9.96 0.67 11.73
C SER A 174 8.48 0.30 11.71
N GLY A 175 7.71 0.96 10.86
CA GLY A 175 6.31 0.59 10.60
C GLY A 175 6.15 -0.88 10.19
N LYS A 176 7.18 -1.48 9.57
CA LYS A 176 7.18 -2.90 9.20
C LYS A 176 7.19 -3.81 10.42
N ASP A 177 8.03 -3.55 11.41
CA ASP A 177 8.09 -4.35 12.63
C ASP A 177 6.78 -4.22 13.41
N ILE A 178 6.22 -3.02 13.47
CA ILE A 178 4.95 -2.76 14.16
C ILE A 178 3.82 -3.58 13.54
N ILE A 179 3.65 -3.53 12.22
CA ILE A 179 2.55 -4.26 11.58
C ILE A 179 2.77 -5.77 11.59
N LEU A 180 4.01 -6.25 11.48
CA LEU A 180 4.32 -7.67 11.62
C LEU A 180 4.03 -8.18 13.03
N HIS A 181 4.37 -7.40 14.06
CA HIS A 181 4.00 -7.72 15.44
C HIS A 181 2.48 -7.85 15.59
N ILE A 182 1.72 -6.87 15.08
CA ILE A 182 0.26 -6.90 15.10
C ILE A 182 -0.28 -8.13 14.39
N ILE A 183 0.18 -8.43 13.17
CA ILE A 183 -0.28 -9.60 12.41
C ILE A 183 0.09 -10.89 13.14
N GLY A 184 1.26 -10.96 13.77
CA GLY A 184 1.66 -12.09 14.60
C GLY A 184 0.76 -12.31 15.82
N GLU A 185 0.22 -11.24 16.39
CA GLU A 185 -0.68 -11.30 17.55
C GLU A 185 -2.12 -11.69 17.18
N ILE A 186 -2.67 -11.05 16.12
CA ILE A 186 -4.09 -11.24 15.77
C ILE A 186 -4.34 -12.27 14.66
N GLY A 187 -3.30 -12.72 13.95
CA GLY A 187 -3.40 -13.62 12.81
C GLY A 187 -3.79 -12.94 11.49
N VAL A 188 -3.72 -13.72 10.39
CA VAL A 188 -4.04 -13.22 9.03
C VAL A 188 -5.54 -12.97 8.80
N ASP A 189 -6.40 -13.37 9.69
CA ASP A 189 -7.86 -13.18 9.65
C ASP A 189 -8.42 -12.41 10.86
N GLY A 190 -7.57 -11.98 11.80
CA GLY A 190 -7.98 -11.28 13.02
C GLY A 190 -8.74 -9.99 12.77
N ALA A 191 -8.40 -9.28 11.72
CA ALA A 191 -9.11 -8.07 11.29
C ALA A 191 -10.05 -8.29 10.09
N LEU A 192 -10.49 -9.55 9.84
CA LEU A 192 -11.28 -9.89 8.67
C LEU A 192 -12.52 -8.99 8.54
N TYR A 193 -12.57 -8.24 7.43
CA TYR A 193 -13.63 -7.29 7.11
C TYR A 193 -13.82 -6.16 8.16
N LYS A 194 -12.79 -5.80 8.90
CA LYS A 194 -12.80 -4.69 9.87
C LYS A 194 -11.91 -3.54 9.39
N SER A 195 -12.07 -2.38 10.00
CA SER A 195 -11.13 -1.26 9.92
C SER A 195 -10.14 -1.36 11.09
N MET A 196 -8.85 -1.21 10.82
CA MET A 196 -7.81 -1.08 11.86
C MET A 196 -7.56 0.40 12.10
N GLU A 197 -7.99 0.94 13.24
CA GLU A 197 -7.82 2.35 13.59
C GLU A 197 -6.69 2.52 14.59
N PHE A 198 -5.67 3.30 14.22
CA PHE A 198 -4.48 3.53 15.03
C PHE A 198 -4.59 4.85 15.81
N CYS A 199 -4.16 4.86 17.05
CA CYS A 199 -4.15 6.05 17.90
C CYS A 199 -3.08 5.91 19.00
N GLY A 200 -3.03 6.85 19.94
CA GLY A 200 -2.09 6.85 21.06
C GLY A 200 -0.91 7.81 20.83
N ASP A 201 -0.14 8.03 21.87
CA ASP A 201 1.02 8.93 21.87
C ASP A 201 2.18 8.40 21.03
N GLY A 202 2.26 7.09 20.82
CA GLY A 202 3.24 6.47 19.91
C GLY A 202 3.13 6.91 18.47
N VAL A 203 1.92 7.34 18.00
CA VAL A 203 1.70 7.80 16.63
C VAL A 203 2.55 9.02 16.27
N GLU A 204 2.84 9.90 17.23
CA GLU A 204 3.67 11.08 16.99
C GLU A 204 5.11 10.77 16.58
N TYR A 205 5.62 9.58 16.94
CA TYR A 205 6.99 9.14 16.59
C TYR A 205 7.07 8.48 15.22
N LEU A 206 5.95 8.07 14.65
CA LEU A 206 5.91 7.43 13.33
C LEU A 206 6.04 8.48 12.21
N SER A 207 6.91 8.18 11.26
CA SER A 207 6.97 8.92 10.00
C SER A 207 5.74 8.63 9.13
N MET A 208 5.51 9.43 8.10
CA MET A 208 4.47 9.10 7.11
C MET A 208 4.76 7.77 6.40
N ASP A 209 6.03 7.48 6.14
CA ASP A 209 6.44 6.22 5.50
C ASP A 209 6.11 5.00 6.38
N ASP A 210 6.30 5.09 7.70
CA ASP A 210 5.86 4.05 8.65
C ASP A 210 4.35 3.86 8.61
N ARG A 211 3.57 4.95 8.61
CA ARG A 211 2.11 4.90 8.55
C ARG A 211 1.62 4.28 7.24
N PHE A 212 2.26 4.61 6.12
CA PHE A 212 1.98 3.97 4.83
C PHE A 212 2.27 2.47 4.86
N THR A 213 3.39 2.05 5.44
CA THR A 213 3.74 0.64 5.59
C THR A 213 2.72 -0.12 6.45
N ILE A 214 2.31 0.44 7.59
CA ILE A 214 1.32 -0.15 8.48
C ILE A 214 -0.04 -0.29 7.76
N CYS A 215 -0.52 0.77 7.12
CA CYS A 215 -1.79 0.72 6.38
C CYS A 215 -1.73 -0.21 5.16
N ASN A 216 -0.58 -0.24 4.46
CA ASN A 216 -0.37 -1.14 3.32
C ASN A 216 -0.58 -2.59 3.72
N MET A 217 -0.05 -3.00 4.87
CA MET A 217 -0.13 -4.38 5.34
C MET A 217 -1.38 -4.69 6.18
N ALA A 218 -2.31 -3.77 6.34
CA ALA A 218 -3.57 -4.05 7.04
C ALA A 218 -4.36 -5.17 6.35
N ILE A 219 -4.28 -5.30 5.04
CA ILE A 219 -4.93 -6.38 4.28
C ILE A 219 -4.36 -7.76 4.64
N GLU A 220 -3.10 -7.85 5.06
CA GLU A 220 -2.47 -9.11 5.45
C GLU A 220 -3.05 -9.68 6.78
N ALA A 221 -3.77 -8.84 7.55
CA ALA A 221 -4.61 -9.25 8.67
C ALA A 221 -6.09 -9.43 8.29
N GLY A 222 -6.44 -9.36 6.98
CA GLY A 222 -7.81 -9.46 6.49
C GLY A 222 -8.63 -8.16 6.55
N ALA A 223 -8.02 -7.04 6.94
CA ALA A 223 -8.73 -5.77 7.10
C ALA A 223 -9.21 -5.17 5.79
N LYS A 224 -10.28 -4.38 5.86
CA LYS A 224 -10.72 -3.54 4.73
C LYS A 224 -9.81 -2.33 4.55
N ASN A 225 -9.34 -1.75 5.65
CA ASN A 225 -8.36 -0.65 5.65
C ASN A 225 -7.65 -0.58 6.99
N GLY A 226 -6.45 0.01 6.98
CA GLY A 226 -5.84 0.63 8.16
C GLY A 226 -6.04 2.13 8.04
N ILE A 227 -6.21 2.84 9.15
CA ILE A 227 -6.41 4.29 9.13
C ILE A 227 -5.74 4.97 10.33
N PHE A 228 -5.03 6.07 10.05
CA PHE A 228 -4.43 6.95 11.05
C PHE A 228 -5.20 8.26 11.17
N PRO A 229 -5.20 8.89 12.36
CA PRO A 229 -5.69 10.25 12.52
C PRO A 229 -4.83 11.22 11.69
N VAL A 230 -5.47 12.29 11.24
CA VAL A 230 -4.79 13.37 10.51
C VAL A 230 -4.19 14.33 11.51
N ASP A 231 -2.89 14.30 11.66
CA ASP A 231 -2.10 15.20 12.51
C ASP A 231 -1.26 16.19 11.67
N ASP A 232 -0.41 16.97 12.34
CA ASP A 232 0.44 17.96 11.69
C ASP A 232 1.37 17.34 10.63
N LYS A 233 1.92 16.14 10.89
CA LYS A 233 2.76 15.42 9.91
C LYS A 233 1.97 15.03 8.67
N THR A 234 0.74 14.54 8.85
CA THR A 234 -0.13 14.19 7.73
C THR A 234 -0.47 15.45 6.92
N MET A 235 -0.77 16.56 7.59
CA MET A 235 -1.07 17.83 6.91
C MET A 235 0.14 18.41 6.20
N GLU A 236 1.34 18.31 6.77
CA GLU A 236 2.58 18.70 6.11
C GLU A 236 2.81 17.87 4.82
N TYR A 237 2.62 16.54 4.92
CA TYR A 237 2.71 15.65 3.76
C TYR A 237 1.70 16.04 2.66
N ILE A 238 0.42 16.19 2.99
CA ILE A 238 -0.64 16.59 2.06
C ILE A 238 -0.32 17.95 1.41
N ASN A 239 0.13 18.93 2.19
CA ASN A 239 0.45 20.27 1.69
C ASN A 239 1.68 20.29 0.77
N SER A 240 2.63 19.39 0.97
CA SER A 240 3.82 19.26 0.11
C SER A 240 3.58 18.44 -1.16
N HIS A 241 2.48 17.69 -1.23
CA HIS A 241 2.12 16.81 -2.35
C HIS A 241 0.75 17.17 -2.93
N LYS A 242 0.65 18.35 -3.56
CA LYS A 242 -0.61 18.83 -4.16
C LYS A 242 -0.84 18.24 -5.54
N CYS A 243 -2.06 17.76 -5.77
CA CYS A 243 -2.46 17.28 -7.09
C CYS A 243 -2.50 18.43 -8.10
N SER A 244 -1.92 18.22 -9.27
CA SER A 244 -1.91 19.20 -10.37
C SER A 244 -3.10 19.05 -11.32
N THR A 245 -3.80 17.93 -11.27
CA THR A 245 -4.87 17.55 -12.21
C THR A 245 -6.28 17.75 -11.67
N MET A 246 -6.42 17.86 -10.35
CA MET A 246 -7.70 18.09 -9.70
C MET A 246 -7.54 18.88 -8.40
N THR A 247 -8.58 19.62 -8.03
CA THR A 247 -8.66 20.21 -6.69
C THR A 247 -9.19 19.18 -5.71
N LYS A 248 -8.54 19.04 -4.56
CA LYS A 248 -8.92 18.15 -3.49
C LYS A 248 -9.29 18.93 -2.24
N ASP A 249 -10.45 18.64 -1.68
CA ASP A 249 -10.83 19.14 -0.35
C ASP A 249 -10.27 18.18 0.71
N VAL A 250 -9.55 18.72 1.66
CA VAL A 250 -9.02 17.96 2.80
C VAL A 250 -10.10 17.92 3.89
N ASN A 251 -10.65 16.75 4.14
CA ASN A 251 -11.67 16.54 5.14
C ASN A 251 -11.12 15.67 6.28
N ILE A 252 -11.06 16.23 7.48
CA ILE A 252 -10.52 15.56 8.66
C ILE A 252 -11.67 14.96 9.46
N TYR A 253 -11.56 13.67 9.75
CA TYR A 253 -12.51 12.94 10.58
C TYR A 253 -11.79 12.32 11.77
N GLU A 254 -12.31 12.56 12.95
CA GLU A 254 -11.86 11.94 14.19
C GLU A 254 -12.94 11.01 14.71
N ALA A 255 -12.56 9.92 15.36
CA ALA A 255 -13.51 9.05 16.03
C ALA A 255 -14.21 9.81 17.17
N ASP A 256 -15.48 9.52 17.41
CA ASP A 256 -16.18 10.05 18.59
C ASP A 256 -15.57 9.45 19.87
N GLU A 257 -15.66 10.16 20.98
CA GLU A 257 -15.15 9.68 22.29
C GLU A 257 -15.84 8.36 22.70
N ASP A 258 -17.13 8.23 22.37
CA ASP A 258 -17.95 7.05 22.62
C ASP A 258 -18.05 6.10 21.41
N ALA A 259 -17.11 6.20 20.45
CA ALA A 259 -17.02 5.27 19.32
C ALA A 259 -16.87 3.83 19.79
N VAL A 260 -17.58 2.91 19.12
CA VAL A 260 -17.60 1.50 19.52
C VAL A 260 -16.64 0.70 18.64
N TYR A 261 -15.72 0.02 19.30
CA TYR A 261 -14.76 -0.90 18.68
C TYR A 261 -15.08 -2.34 19.06
N ASP A 262 -14.83 -3.27 18.13
CA ASP A 262 -15.00 -4.71 18.38
C ASP A 262 -13.95 -5.22 19.37
N GLU A 263 -12.72 -4.71 19.25
CA GLU A 263 -11.56 -5.07 20.05
C GLU A 263 -10.66 -3.84 20.21
N VAL A 264 -9.86 -3.84 21.27
CA VAL A 264 -8.87 -2.79 21.57
C VAL A 264 -7.57 -3.48 21.96
N TYR A 265 -6.49 -3.15 21.26
CA TYR A 265 -5.13 -3.61 21.56
C TYR A 265 -4.27 -2.43 21.99
N GLU A 266 -3.42 -2.63 22.99
CA GLU A 266 -2.41 -1.66 23.41
C GLU A 266 -1.02 -2.23 23.08
N ILE A 267 -0.23 -1.46 22.34
CA ILE A 267 1.09 -1.87 21.88
C ILE A 267 2.12 -0.87 22.36
N ASP A 268 3.07 -1.34 23.19
CA ASP A 268 4.20 -0.53 23.61
C ASP A 268 5.32 -0.61 22.57
N LEU A 269 5.50 0.47 21.81
CA LEU A 269 6.52 0.53 20.74
C LEU A 269 7.95 0.44 21.29
N ALA A 270 8.17 0.79 22.55
CA ALA A 270 9.49 0.70 23.18
C ALA A 270 9.91 -0.75 23.51
N GLU A 271 8.95 -1.68 23.57
CA GLU A 271 9.22 -3.10 23.85
C GLU A 271 9.36 -3.94 22.57
N LEU A 272 9.06 -3.36 21.40
CA LEU A 272 9.16 -4.06 20.13
C LEU A 272 10.61 -4.36 19.78
N LYS A 273 10.79 -5.48 19.08
CA LYS A 273 12.07 -5.95 18.55
C LYS A 273 11.97 -6.13 17.03
N GLU A 274 13.13 -6.14 16.37
CA GLU A 274 13.21 -6.41 14.93
C GLU A 274 12.54 -7.75 14.62
N THR A 275 11.58 -7.74 13.70
CA THR A 275 10.68 -8.87 13.45
C THR A 275 10.76 -9.35 12.02
N VAL A 276 10.76 -10.66 11.84
CA VAL A 276 10.72 -11.34 10.54
C VAL A 276 9.53 -12.29 10.50
N ALA A 277 8.78 -12.28 9.39
CA ALA A 277 7.74 -13.26 9.12
C ALA A 277 8.31 -14.43 8.31
N PHE A 278 8.10 -15.65 8.80
CA PHE A 278 8.53 -16.89 8.13
C PHE A 278 7.45 -17.34 7.14
N PRO A 279 7.84 -18.06 6.05
CA PRO A 279 6.87 -18.62 5.13
C PRO A 279 5.94 -19.64 5.86
N HIS A 280 4.69 -19.79 5.44
CA HIS A 280 4.07 -19.15 4.26
C HIS A 280 2.92 -18.23 4.65
N LEU A 281 2.93 -17.68 5.84
CA LEU A 281 1.92 -16.74 6.33
C LEU A 281 2.61 -15.58 7.04
N PRO A 282 2.18 -14.32 6.84
CA PRO A 282 2.79 -13.18 7.53
C PRO A 282 2.58 -13.18 9.06
N GLU A 283 1.71 -14.02 9.60
CA GLU A 283 1.54 -14.24 11.03
C GLU A 283 2.63 -15.12 11.67
N ASN A 284 3.42 -15.84 10.85
CA ASN A 284 4.54 -16.66 11.34
C ASN A 284 5.73 -15.78 11.78
N THR A 285 5.47 -14.80 12.60
CA THR A 285 6.46 -13.82 13.06
C THR A 285 7.38 -14.39 14.13
N ARG A 286 8.64 -13.94 14.09
CA ARG A 286 9.63 -14.14 15.16
C ARG A 286 10.49 -12.90 15.26
N THR A 287 10.95 -12.60 16.45
CA THR A 287 11.98 -11.58 16.61
C THR A 287 13.33 -12.14 16.15
N VAL A 288 14.21 -11.28 15.67
CA VAL A 288 15.50 -11.69 15.10
C VAL A 288 16.35 -12.46 16.12
N ASP A 289 16.28 -12.09 17.41
CA ASP A 289 16.99 -12.77 18.51
C ASP A 289 16.44 -14.16 18.85
N GLU A 290 15.25 -14.53 18.37
CA GLU A 290 14.68 -15.88 18.52
C GLU A 290 15.06 -16.84 17.39
N ILE A 291 15.84 -16.40 16.40
CA ILE A 291 16.22 -17.23 15.26
C ILE A 291 17.49 -18.02 15.59
N ASP A 292 17.32 -19.27 15.96
CA ASP A 292 18.39 -20.18 16.41
C ASP A 292 19.27 -20.77 15.29
N LYS A 293 18.93 -20.54 14.02
CA LYS A 293 19.53 -21.25 12.89
C LYS A 293 20.11 -20.29 11.88
N ASP A 294 21.29 -20.62 11.39
CA ASP A 294 21.82 -20.02 10.17
C ASP A 294 20.92 -20.38 8.97
N ILE A 295 20.14 -19.40 8.51
CA ILE A 295 19.30 -19.55 7.33
C ILE A 295 20.09 -19.03 6.12
N LYS A 296 20.41 -19.96 5.22
CA LYS A 296 21.06 -19.59 3.97
C LYS A 296 20.03 -18.88 3.06
N ILE A 297 20.37 -17.68 2.61
CA ILE A 297 19.55 -16.85 1.72
C ILE A 297 20.20 -16.83 0.35
N ASP A 298 19.41 -17.01 -0.70
CA ASP A 298 19.83 -16.96 -2.10
C ASP A 298 19.53 -15.59 -2.73
N GLN A 299 18.51 -14.88 -2.21
CA GLN A 299 18.06 -13.61 -2.75
C GLN A 299 17.59 -12.65 -1.66
N VAL A 300 17.79 -11.35 -1.90
CA VAL A 300 17.23 -10.26 -1.10
C VAL A 300 16.48 -9.32 -2.03
N VAL A 301 15.22 -9.00 -1.71
CA VAL A 301 14.39 -8.05 -2.44
C VAL A 301 14.05 -6.87 -1.54
N ILE A 302 14.42 -5.68 -1.97
CA ILE A 302 14.22 -4.44 -1.19
C ILE A 302 13.35 -3.48 -2.01
N GLY A 303 12.31 -2.95 -1.39
CA GLY A 303 11.43 -1.98 -2.02
C GLY A 303 9.96 -2.38 -2.01
N SER A 304 9.30 -2.30 -3.14
CA SER A 304 7.85 -2.45 -3.36
C SER A 304 7.02 -1.27 -2.83
N CYS A 305 5.70 -1.39 -2.91
CA CYS A 305 4.78 -0.38 -2.34
C CYS A 305 4.91 -0.24 -0.82
N THR A 306 5.45 -1.25 -0.15
CA THR A 306 5.59 -1.28 1.30
C THR A 306 6.80 -0.49 1.77
N ASN A 307 7.99 -0.80 1.25
CA ASN A 307 9.27 -0.25 1.71
C ASN A 307 10.20 0.15 0.54
N GLY A 308 9.67 0.89 -0.43
CA GLY A 308 10.41 1.44 -1.56
C GLY A 308 10.52 2.97 -1.53
N ARG A 309 10.25 3.62 -0.40
CA ARG A 309 10.36 5.08 -0.25
C ARG A 309 11.80 5.50 0.05
N ILE A 310 12.07 6.79 -0.03
CA ILE A 310 13.45 7.29 0.12
C ILE A 310 14.05 6.98 1.50
N SER A 311 13.25 6.99 2.56
CA SER A 311 13.68 6.63 3.91
C SER A 311 14.11 5.17 4.01
N ASP A 312 13.40 4.25 3.35
CA ASP A 312 13.78 2.85 3.28
C ASP A 312 15.12 2.66 2.59
N LEU A 313 15.32 3.36 1.45
CA LEU A 313 16.57 3.31 0.69
C LEU A 313 17.75 3.93 1.46
N GLU A 314 17.51 4.94 2.28
CA GLU A 314 18.52 5.54 3.15
C GLU A 314 19.06 4.53 4.16
N VAL A 315 18.19 3.81 4.85
CA VAL A 315 18.56 2.74 5.79
C VAL A 315 19.39 1.66 5.10
N VAL A 316 18.96 1.23 3.91
CA VAL A 316 19.70 0.23 3.11
C VAL A 316 21.08 0.76 2.70
N ALA A 317 21.17 2.03 2.29
CA ALA A 317 22.44 2.65 1.90
C ALA A 317 23.39 2.76 3.10
N GLU A 318 22.90 3.10 4.29
CA GLU A 318 23.70 3.11 5.54
C GLU A 318 24.28 1.72 5.82
N ILE A 319 23.44 0.67 5.70
CA ILE A 319 23.87 -0.71 5.96
C ILE A 319 24.90 -1.20 4.93
N MET A 320 24.70 -0.88 3.64
CA MET A 320 25.52 -1.41 2.54
C MET A 320 26.80 -0.61 2.27
N LYS A 321 26.90 0.62 2.77
CA LYS A 321 28.05 1.50 2.52
C LYS A 321 29.38 0.85 2.89
N GLY A 322 30.27 0.75 1.90
CA GLY A 322 31.61 0.15 2.06
C GLY A 322 31.63 -1.36 2.26
N LYS A 323 30.49 -2.03 2.08
CA LYS A 323 30.37 -3.48 2.17
C LYS A 323 30.13 -4.10 0.80
N LYS A 324 30.20 -5.41 0.73
CA LYS A 324 29.89 -6.22 -0.46
C LYS A 324 28.81 -7.22 -0.14
N VAL A 325 27.94 -7.47 -1.11
CA VAL A 325 26.99 -8.59 -1.07
C VAL A 325 27.79 -9.90 -0.99
N ALA A 326 27.32 -10.82 -0.16
CA ALA A 326 27.96 -12.12 0.00
C ALA A 326 27.92 -12.94 -1.30
N ASP A 327 28.96 -13.77 -1.51
CA ASP A 327 29.01 -14.65 -2.67
C ASP A 327 27.80 -15.59 -2.72
N GLY A 328 27.17 -15.68 -3.88
CA GLY A 328 26.00 -16.52 -4.11
C GLY A 328 24.66 -15.89 -3.70
N VAL A 329 24.65 -14.69 -3.17
CA VAL A 329 23.42 -13.93 -2.86
C VAL A 329 23.14 -12.90 -3.94
N ARG A 330 21.91 -12.81 -4.40
CA ARG A 330 21.43 -11.75 -5.30
C ARG A 330 20.68 -10.71 -4.49
N VAL A 331 21.04 -9.42 -4.63
CA VAL A 331 20.31 -8.31 -4.01
C VAL A 331 19.67 -7.46 -5.10
N MET A 332 18.36 -7.27 -5.01
CA MET A 332 17.60 -6.45 -5.95
C MET A 332 16.86 -5.35 -5.20
N ILE A 333 16.94 -4.14 -5.72
CA ILE A 333 16.38 -2.93 -5.10
C ILE A 333 15.43 -2.26 -6.09
N PHE A 334 14.20 -1.97 -5.62
CA PHE A 334 13.12 -1.38 -6.39
C PHE A 334 12.66 -0.08 -5.71
N PRO A 335 13.12 1.09 -6.18
CA PRO A 335 12.59 2.38 -5.73
C PRO A 335 11.08 2.47 -6.01
N GLY A 336 10.32 3.12 -5.13
CA GLY A 336 8.87 3.18 -5.25
C GLY A 336 8.35 3.99 -6.44
N THR A 337 9.08 5.05 -6.83
CA THR A 337 8.72 5.91 -7.98
C THR A 337 9.98 6.41 -8.68
N GLN A 338 9.81 6.99 -9.87
CA GLN A 338 10.93 7.66 -10.55
C GLN A 338 11.47 8.86 -9.77
N LYS A 339 10.62 9.58 -9.03
CA LYS A 339 11.06 10.68 -8.17
C LYS A 339 11.95 10.16 -7.04
N VAL A 340 11.54 9.10 -6.35
CA VAL A 340 12.37 8.41 -5.34
C VAL A 340 13.69 7.93 -5.95
N TYR A 341 13.64 7.39 -7.18
CA TYR A 341 14.83 6.92 -7.87
C TYR A 341 15.83 8.07 -8.15
N LEU A 342 15.32 9.20 -8.66
CA LEU A 342 16.14 10.39 -8.89
C LEU A 342 16.76 10.92 -7.60
N GLU A 343 15.96 11.03 -6.53
CA GLU A 343 16.46 11.47 -5.22
C GLU A 343 17.53 10.50 -4.67
N ALA A 344 17.34 9.20 -4.85
CA ALA A 344 18.35 8.19 -4.44
C ALA A 344 19.65 8.31 -5.26
N ILE A 345 19.58 8.72 -6.53
CA ILE A 345 20.76 9.03 -7.35
C ILE A 345 21.47 10.28 -6.79
N GLU A 346 20.75 11.35 -6.52
CA GLU A 346 21.27 12.62 -6.02
C GLU A 346 21.95 12.45 -4.65
N LYS A 347 21.39 11.61 -3.78
CA LYS A 347 21.94 11.26 -2.47
C LYS A 347 23.09 10.24 -2.54
N GLY A 348 23.39 9.69 -3.72
CA GLY A 348 24.46 8.71 -3.92
C GLY A 348 24.11 7.28 -3.46
N TYR A 349 22.85 7.00 -3.11
CA TYR A 349 22.44 5.68 -2.65
C TYR A 349 22.56 4.64 -3.76
N ILE A 350 22.17 5.00 -4.99
CA ILE A 350 22.28 4.10 -6.15
C ILE A 350 23.73 3.67 -6.40
N THR A 351 24.68 4.60 -6.31
CA THR A 351 26.12 4.29 -6.43
C THR A 351 26.54 3.30 -5.34
N THR A 352 26.13 3.56 -4.08
CA THR A 352 26.41 2.67 -2.94
C THR A 352 25.90 1.24 -3.19
N PHE A 353 24.67 1.10 -3.71
CA PHE A 353 24.08 -0.20 -3.99
C PHE A 353 24.83 -0.96 -5.09
N ILE A 354 25.16 -0.29 -6.19
CA ILE A 354 25.90 -0.89 -7.31
C ILE A 354 27.31 -1.27 -6.88
N GLU A 355 28.00 -0.40 -6.15
CA GLU A 355 29.33 -0.70 -5.60
C GLU A 355 29.31 -1.88 -4.65
N ALA A 356 28.24 -2.04 -3.86
CA ALA A 356 28.07 -3.20 -2.99
C ALA A 356 27.76 -4.49 -3.75
N GLY A 357 27.36 -4.46 -5.02
CA GLY A 357 27.04 -5.61 -5.84
C GLY A 357 25.53 -5.89 -5.95
N ALA A 358 24.67 -4.93 -5.60
CA ALA A 358 23.22 -5.04 -5.81
C ALA A 358 22.81 -4.61 -7.24
N ALA A 359 21.73 -5.15 -7.74
CA ALA A 359 21.03 -4.67 -8.93
C ALA A 359 19.93 -3.69 -8.52
N VAL A 360 19.92 -2.50 -9.14
CA VAL A 360 18.84 -1.52 -8.95
C VAL A 360 17.97 -1.50 -10.20
N SER A 361 16.67 -1.67 -10.02
CA SER A 361 15.70 -1.72 -11.10
C SER A 361 14.87 -0.45 -11.19
N THR A 362 14.08 -0.33 -12.26
CA THR A 362 13.01 0.66 -12.35
C THR A 362 11.92 0.39 -11.30
N PRO A 363 11.11 1.38 -10.92
CA PRO A 363 9.94 1.16 -10.08
C PRO A 363 9.00 0.11 -10.69
N THR A 364 8.72 -0.97 -9.96
CA THR A 364 7.76 -1.99 -10.36
C THR A 364 7.26 -2.81 -9.17
N CYS A 365 6.01 -3.22 -9.19
CA CYS A 365 5.41 -4.12 -8.22
C CYS A 365 5.59 -5.61 -8.58
N GLY A 366 6.14 -5.91 -9.75
CA GLY A 366 6.29 -7.26 -10.29
C GLY A 366 6.97 -8.29 -9.39
N PRO A 367 8.04 -7.95 -8.66
CA PRO A 367 8.70 -8.90 -7.76
C PRO A 367 7.82 -9.39 -6.62
N CYS A 368 7.00 -8.51 -6.04
CA CYS A 368 6.14 -8.84 -4.90
C CYS A 368 5.13 -9.94 -5.20
N LEU A 369 4.64 -9.99 -6.44
CA LEU A 369 3.69 -11.03 -6.88
C LEU A 369 4.38 -12.26 -7.51
N GLY A 370 5.72 -12.30 -7.55
CA GLY A 370 6.46 -13.37 -8.20
C GLY A 370 6.28 -13.46 -9.72
N GLY A 371 5.86 -12.38 -10.35
CA GLY A 371 5.49 -12.38 -11.77
C GLY A 371 6.49 -11.73 -12.72
N HIS A 372 7.43 -10.95 -12.18
CA HIS A 372 8.36 -10.14 -12.97
C HIS A 372 9.56 -9.71 -12.12
N MET A 373 10.78 -9.71 -12.70
CA MET A 373 12.04 -9.24 -12.07
C MET A 373 12.32 -9.85 -10.69
N GLY A 374 13.15 -10.88 -10.64
CA GLY A 374 13.58 -11.50 -9.41
C GLY A 374 12.79 -12.73 -8.98
N ILE A 375 12.22 -13.44 -9.92
CA ILE A 375 11.56 -14.73 -9.69
C ILE A 375 12.60 -15.74 -9.17
N LEU A 376 12.22 -16.50 -8.14
CA LEU A 376 13.04 -17.53 -7.53
C LEU A 376 13.01 -18.83 -8.34
N ALA A 377 14.12 -19.56 -8.36
CA ALA A 377 14.13 -20.95 -8.79
C ALA A 377 13.62 -21.86 -7.67
N ALA A 378 13.21 -23.08 -8.03
CA ALA A 378 12.73 -24.05 -7.06
C ALA A 378 13.77 -24.30 -5.95
N GLY A 379 13.36 -24.16 -4.70
CA GLY A 379 14.17 -24.36 -3.52
C GLY A 379 15.05 -23.18 -3.10
N GLU A 380 15.06 -22.08 -3.84
CA GLU A 380 15.73 -20.85 -3.42
C GLU A 380 14.94 -20.12 -2.31
N LYS A 381 15.66 -19.42 -1.44
CA LYS A 381 15.09 -18.68 -0.31
C LYS A 381 15.38 -17.20 -0.48
N SER A 382 14.33 -16.38 -0.35
CA SER A 382 14.42 -14.94 -0.36
C SER A 382 14.10 -14.34 1.01
N ILE A 383 14.76 -13.25 1.35
CA ILE A 383 14.30 -12.32 2.37
C ILE A 383 13.89 -11.01 1.68
N SER A 384 12.78 -10.43 2.07
CA SER A 384 12.29 -9.23 1.40
C SER A 384 11.67 -8.22 2.36
N THR A 385 11.67 -6.96 1.94
CA THR A 385 10.90 -5.89 2.60
C THR A 385 9.50 -5.74 2.00
N THR A 386 9.09 -6.64 1.10
CA THR A 386 7.75 -6.67 0.51
C THR A 386 6.69 -7.07 1.54
N ASN A 387 5.42 -7.01 1.16
CA ASN A 387 4.30 -7.22 2.08
C ASN A 387 3.79 -8.66 2.16
N ARG A 388 4.16 -9.54 1.22
CA ARG A 388 3.62 -10.90 1.12
C ARG A 388 4.68 -11.98 1.28
N ASN A 389 4.31 -13.06 1.95
CA ASN A 389 5.06 -14.31 2.01
C ASN A 389 4.14 -15.54 1.97
N PHE A 390 2.97 -15.43 1.35
CA PHE A 390 2.08 -16.56 1.10
C PHE A 390 2.65 -17.52 0.05
N VAL A 391 2.23 -18.78 0.09
CA VAL A 391 2.51 -19.77 -0.98
C VAL A 391 2.15 -19.14 -2.34
N ARG A 392 3.08 -19.10 -3.29
CA ARG A 392 3.03 -18.50 -4.61
C ARG A 392 3.32 -16.99 -4.72
N SER A 393 3.64 -16.30 -3.63
CA SER A 393 4.10 -14.90 -3.73
C SER A 393 5.59 -14.82 -4.04
N GLU A 394 6.40 -15.69 -3.45
CA GLU A 394 7.86 -15.68 -3.56
C GLU A 394 8.48 -17.08 -3.78
N GLU A 395 7.69 -18.14 -3.89
CA GLU A 395 8.15 -19.53 -4.09
C GLU A 395 8.15 -19.98 -5.56
N HIS A 396 8.23 -19.07 -6.50
CA HIS A 396 8.16 -19.45 -7.93
C HIS A 396 9.50 -19.45 -8.57
#